data_220fffc1d54aa98416fc710e94edc198
#
_entry.id   220fffc1d54aa98416fc710e94edc198
#
_cell.length_a   1.000
_cell.length_b   1.000
_cell.length_c   1.000
_cell.angle_alpha   90.00
_cell.angle_beta   90.00
_cell.angle_gamma   90.00
#
_symmetry.space_group_name_H-M   'P 1'
#
loop_
_entity.id
_entity.type
_entity.pdbx_description
1 polymer ?
#
loop_
_entity_poly.entity_id
_entity_poly.type
_entity_poly.pdbx_seq_one_letter_code
_entity_poly.pdbx_strand_id
1 'polypeptide(L)'
;MIRIKIVKWERPSTKIIITVFSALFVVSGYFIAYNYNSYLSEAENQTLQRLAAISNTLAPHIDGDAHQRICEKYKTRGLLTSNAQDTDYFKINKVLAEAYTKNKLETEIATLVYVRDSNIFHYIVNSLDSPYVRDPYRDFLPEFMDALKHDTVIHQYKDEFGSYLTALSPIKNSKGENVAILEVDMQFDVFISEARRGLYKNIAFSVLIFVLTVVVLLRYLRVILVAEEESRQKIEESAMVIAQKNKDILDSINYARKIQNAILPPKEEVFSVFSNAFILYKPKDIVSGDFYFFMKSDNRVLIAAADCTGHGVPGALMSMIGNDLLHQIIREMKMESPSDILDNLHKGVTNILKQDLQRDSKDGMDIALLSFDYDFTNLMYAGAYRPMYLVRDKKLIEYKANKFPIGNAQQDRDKFKNNDLTLQEGDMCYIFTDGYADQFGGQKGKKFMVKNFQQLLLDISSLPISEQEKILSETIESWRGVHEQVDDILVIGIRI
;
A
#
# COMPACT_ATOMS: atom_id res chain seq x y z
N MET A 1 -3.49 35.06 12.96
CA MET A 1 -3.70 34.98 11.50
C MET A 1 -3.43 33.54 11.06
N ILE A 2 -4.47 32.73 10.98
CA ILE A 2 -4.39 31.29 10.63
C ILE A 2 -4.19 31.21 9.12
N ARG A 3 -2.96 30.92 8.66
CA ARG A 3 -2.70 30.59 7.26
C ARG A 3 -3.34 29.21 6.99
N ILE A 4 -4.50 29.23 6.35
CA ILE A 4 -5.07 28.03 5.71
C ILE A 4 -4.12 27.67 4.55
N LYS A 5 -3.20 26.71 4.77
CA LYS A 5 -2.43 26.10 3.68
C LYS A 5 -3.43 25.48 2.73
N ILE A 6 -3.47 25.99 1.50
CA ILE A 6 -4.25 25.44 0.40
C ILE A 6 -3.89 23.96 0.27
N VAL A 7 -4.84 23.09 0.58
CA VAL A 7 -4.72 21.64 0.45
C VAL A 7 -4.47 21.34 -1.03
N LYS A 8 -3.30 20.83 -1.38
CA LYS A 8 -3.00 20.41 -2.76
C LYS A 8 -3.98 19.29 -3.13
N TRP A 9 -4.86 19.55 -4.11
CA TRP A 9 -5.94 18.67 -4.59
C TRP A 9 -5.46 17.31 -5.14
N GLU A 10 -4.19 17.13 -5.36
CA GLU A 10 -3.59 15.95 -5.98
C GLU A 10 -3.25 14.80 -5.02
N ARG A 11 -3.34 15.03 -3.69
CA ARG A 11 -3.02 13.97 -2.72
C ARG A 11 -4.13 12.91 -2.68
N PRO A 12 -3.80 11.61 -2.68
CA PRO A 12 -4.79 10.53 -2.58
C PRO A 12 -5.74 10.67 -1.38
N SER A 13 -5.20 11.09 -0.24
CA SER A 13 -5.96 11.39 0.98
C SER A 13 -7.03 12.46 0.77
N THR A 14 -6.70 13.54 0.05
CA THR A 14 -7.66 14.62 -0.25
C THR A 14 -8.80 14.14 -1.15
N LYS A 15 -8.51 13.31 -2.15
CA LYS A 15 -9.54 12.73 -3.05
C LYS A 15 -10.50 11.81 -2.29
N ILE A 16 -9.98 10.92 -1.45
CA ILE A 16 -10.78 10.04 -0.60
C ILE A 16 -11.73 10.85 0.30
N ILE A 17 -11.22 11.92 0.87
CA ILE A 17 -11.99 12.79 1.75
C ILE A 17 -13.14 13.44 1.01
N ILE A 18 -12.89 14.05 -0.14
CA ILE A 18 -13.92 14.69 -0.96
C ILE A 18 -14.98 13.68 -1.35
N THR A 19 -14.56 12.47 -1.73
CA THR A 19 -15.48 11.38 -2.08
C THR A 19 -16.36 10.98 -0.89
N VAL A 20 -15.78 10.83 0.31
CA VAL A 20 -16.53 10.49 1.53
C VAL A 20 -17.50 11.60 1.91
N PHE A 21 -17.08 12.87 1.87
CA PHE A 21 -17.97 14.02 2.14
C PHE A 21 -19.10 14.11 1.13
N SER A 22 -18.81 13.95 -0.16
CA SER A 22 -19.84 13.95 -1.21
C SER A 22 -20.84 12.83 -1.04
N ALA A 23 -20.38 11.61 -0.72
CA ALA A 23 -21.24 10.48 -0.44
C ALA A 23 -22.13 10.73 0.80
N LEU A 24 -21.57 11.25 1.90
CA LEU A 24 -22.30 11.59 3.12
C LEU A 24 -23.38 12.65 2.85
N PHE A 25 -23.06 13.66 2.07
CA PHE A 25 -24.02 14.72 1.68
C PHE A 25 -25.17 14.16 0.87
N VAL A 26 -24.89 13.34 -0.14
CA VAL A 26 -25.92 12.69 -0.98
C VAL A 26 -26.81 11.77 -0.16
N VAL A 27 -26.22 10.92 0.69
CA VAL A 27 -26.98 9.99 1.55
C VAL A 27 -27.85 10.76 2.54
N SER A 28 -27.33 11.81 3.17
CA SER A 28 -28.10 12.64 4.10
C SER A 28 -29.24 13.36 3.39
N GLY A 29 -29.01 13.93 2.22
CA GLY A 29 -30.05 14.57 1.40
C GLY A 29 -31.15 13.59 1.00
N TYR A 30 -30.78 12.39 0.54
CA TYR A 30 -31.74 11.34 0.22
C TYR A 30 -32.58 10.93 1.45
N PHE A 31 -31.93 10.76 2.60
CA PHE A 31 -32.60 10.35 3.82
C PHE A 31 -33.59 11.41 4.33
N ILE A 32 -33.24 12.68 4.23
CA ILE A 32 -34.14 13.79 4.59
C ILE A 32 -35.38 13.82 3.65
N ALA A 33 -35.15 13.69 2.32
CA ALA A 33 -36.23 13.69 1.35
C ALA A 33 -37.15 12.45 1.49
N TYR A 34 -36.57 11.26 1.72
CA TYR A 34 -37.33 10.03 1.95
C TYR A 34 -38.17 10.14 3.22
N ASN A 35 -37.58 10.57 4.34
CA ASN A 35 -38.32 10.75 5.60
C ASN A 35 -39.43 11.81 5.48
N TYR A 36 -39.25 12.87 4.70
CA TYR A 36 -40.26 13.87 4.46
C TYR A 36 -41.50 13.28 3.84
N ASN A 37 -41.37 12.59 2.71
CA ASN A 37 -42.49 11.99 2.00
C ASN A 37 -43.16 10.84 2.80
N SER A 38 -42.34 10.00 3.44
CA SER A 38 -42.89 8.93 4.28
C SER A 38 -43.66 9.44 5.48
N TYR A 39 -43.17 10.51 6.13
CA TYR A 39 -43.81 11.10 7.29
C TYR A 39 -45.17 11.75 6.94
N LEU A 40 -45.25 12.48 5.82
CA LEU A 40 -46.52 13.07 5.36
C LEU A 40 -47.54 11.99 5.05
N SER A 41 -47.19 10.97 4.29
CA SER A 41 -48.11 9.87 3.94
C SER A 41 -48.58 9.09 5.18
N GLU A 42 -47.69 8.82 6.11
CA GLU A 42 -48.04 8.11 7.36
C GLU A 42 -48.97 8.97 8.23
N ALA A 43 -48.66 10.27 8.38
CA ALA A 43 -49.47 11.20 9.16
C ALA A 43 -50.86 11.37 8.54
N GLU A 44 -50.97 11.46 7.22
CA GLU A 44 -52.25 11.52 6.50
C GLU A 44 -53.09 10.25 6.76
N ASN A 45 -52.48 9.08 6.60
CA ASN A 45 -53.15 7.79 6.85
C ASN A 45 -53.63 7.66 8.30
N GLN A 46 -52.79 8.03 9.27
CA GLN A 46 -53.16 8.00 10.68
C GLN A 46 -54.32 8.97 11.00
N THR A 47 -54.31 10.14 10.38
CA THR A 47 -55.40 11.13 10.53
C THR A 47 -56.68 10.61 9.96
N LEU A 48 -56.68 10.07 8.75
CA LEU A 48 -57.87 9.48 8.12
C LEU A 48 -58.38 8.27 8.90
N GLN A 49 -57.54 7.41 9.41
CA GLN A 49 -57.93 6.30 10.29
C GLN A 49 -58.62 6.82 11.58
N ARG A 50 -58.08 7.90 12.15
CA ARG A 50 -58.70 8.55 13.34
C ARG A 50 -60.06 9.12 12.99
N LEU A 51 -60.21 9.85 11.90
CA LEU A 51 -61.50 10.42 11.46
C LEU A 51 -62.52 9.31 11.16
N ALA A 52 -62.10 8.25 10.45
CA ALA A 52 -62.90 7.07 10.19
C ALA A 52 -63.37 6.37 11.46
N ALA A 53 -62.46 6.19 12.45
CA ALA A 53 -62.85 5.62 13.73
C ALA A 53 -63.89 6.44 14.47
N ILE A 54 -63.75 7.78 14.43
CA ILE A 54 -64.78 8.70 15.02
C ILE A 54 -66.08 8.58 14.30
N SER A 55 -66.09 8.66 12.96
CA SER A 55 -67.30 8.60 12.13
C SER A 55 -68.03 7.28 12.32
N ASN A 56 -67.29 6.14 12.21
CA ASN A 56 -67.86 4.79 12.34
C ASN A 56 -68.43 4.50 13.74
N THR A 57 -67.78 5.08 14.77
CA THR A 57 -68.24 4.87 16.18
C THR A 57 -69.44 5.77 16.46
N LEU A 58 -69.50 6.95 15.88
CA LEU A 58 -70.55 7.94 16.18
C LEU A 58 -71.82 7.69 15.37
N ALA A 59 -71.73 7.33 14.11
CA ALA A 59 -72.88 7.13 13.22
C ALA A 59 -73.99 6.19 13.80
N PRO A 60 -73.63 5.05 14.44
CA PRO A 60 -74.63 4.17 15.07
C PRO A 60 -75.36 4.79 16.29
N HIS A 61 -74.82 5.83 16.88
CA HIS A 61 -75.43 6.53 18.05
C HIS A 61 -76.37 7.65 17.65
N ILE A 62 -76.48 7.93 16.35
CA ILE A 62 -77.42 8.95 15.81
C ILE A 62 -78.72 8.27 15.48
N ASP A 63 -79.81 8.77 16.09
CA ASP A 63 -81.16 8.29 15.81
C ASP A 63 -81.60 8.67 14.41
N GLY A 64 -81.55 7.71 13.44
CA GLY A 64 -81.91 7.96 12.04
C GLY A 64 -83.38 8.21 11.83
N ASP A 65 -84.24 7.67 12.65
CA ASP A 65 -85.68 7.99 12.57
C ASP A 65 -85.96 9.45 13.02
N ALA A 66 -85.25 9.89 14.11
CA ALA A 66 -85.32 11.32 14.51
C ALA A 66 -84.75 12.25 13.43
N HIS A 67 -83.66 11.84 12.78
CA HIS A 67 -83.06 12.54 11.66
C HIS A 67 -84.01 12.67 10.47
N GLN A 68 -84.76 11.61 10.11
CA GLN A 68 -85.81 11.69 9.10
C GLN A 68 -86.95 12.62 9.46
N ARG A 69 -87.42 12.61 10.73
CA ARG A 69 -88.46 13.55 11.19
C ARG A 69 -88.03 15.01 11.07
N ILE A 70 -86.79 15.34 11.37
CA ILE A 70 -86.21 16.70 11.17
C ILE A 70 -86.26 17.04 9.68
N CYS A 71 -85.85 16.14 8.79
CA CYS A 71 -85.91 16.37 7.36
C CYS A 71 -87.31 16.63 6.81
N GLU A 72 -88.30 15.87 7.31
CA GLU A 72 -89.74 16.07 6.91
C GLU A 72 -90.30 17.35 7.44
N LYS A 73 -89.97 17.76 8.65
CA LYS A 73 -90.50 18.94 9.32
C LYS A 73 -89.88 20.25 8.76
N TYR A 74 -88.53 20.26 8.52
CA TYR A 74 -87.82 21.45 8.05
C TYR A 74 -87.45 21.32 6.57
N LYS A 75 -88.32 21.72 5.68
CA LYS A 75 -88.15 21.56 4.23
C LYS A 75 -87.35 22.71 3.58
N THR A 76 -87.28 23.85 4.25
CA THR A 76 -86.64 25.08 3.74
C THR A 76 -85.65 25.62 4.80
N ARG A 77 -84.58 26.29 4.29
CA ARG A 77 -83.57 26.98 5.12
C ARG A 77 -84.12 28.01 6.06
N GLY A 78 -83.60 28.18 7.25
CA GLY A 78 -83.91 29.25 8.19
C GLY A 78 -85.17 29.02 9.04
N LEU A 79 -85.86 27.87 8.94
CA LEU A 79 -87.03 27.56 9.80
C LEU A 79 -86.60 27.15 11.22
N LEU A 80 -85.43 26.58 11.37
CA LEU A 80 -84.81 26.30 12.66
C LEU A 80 -83.72 27.34 12.97
N THR A 81 -83.91 28.07 14.02
CA THR A 81 -83.01 29.18 14.40
C THR A 81 -82.27 29.00 15.72
N SER A 82 -82.62 27.93 16.47
CA SER A 82 -81.95 27.52 17.71
C SER A 82 -82.02 26.02 17.88
N ASN A 83 -80.96 25.45 18.41
CA ASN A 83 -80.90 23.99 18.66
C ASN A 83 -81.97 23.48 19.61
N ALA A 84 -82.37 24.29 20.58
CA ALA A 84 -83.43 23.96 21.55
C ALA A 84 -84.88 24.10 21.01
N GLN A 85 -85.03 24.56 19.79
CA GLN A 85 -86.37 24.73 19.11
C GLN A 85 -86.97 23.38 18.74
N ASP A 86 -86.16 22.37 18.52
CA ASP A 86 -86.57 21.00 18.17
C ASP A 86 -85.92 19.97 19.03
N THR A 87 -86.68 19.06 19.61
CA THR A 87 -86.16 18.05 20.55
C THR A 87 -85.39 17.01 19.90
N ASP A 88 -85.73 16.59 18.66
CA ASP A 88 -84.95 15.57 17.90
C ASP A 88 -83.66 16.18 17.43
N TYR A 89 -83.67 17.41 16.89
CA TYR A 89 -82.44 18.11 16.52
C TYR A 89 -81.52 18.31 17.73
N PHE A 90 -82.00 18.75 18.86
CA PHE A 90 -81.22 18.98 20.08
C PHE A 90 -80.54 17.70 20.56
N LYS A 91 -81.23 16.53 20.52
CA LYS A 91 -80.64 15.28 20.91
C LYS A 91 -79.45 14.84 20.01
N ILE A 92 -79.61 14.96 18.70
CA ILE A 92 -78.52 14.62 17.75
C ILE A 92 -77.41 15.64 17.86
N ASN A 93 -77.73 16.98 17.87
CA ASN A 93 -76.70 18.00 18.04
C ASN A 93 -75.86 17.75 19.31
N LYS A 94 -76.50 17.44 20.45
CA LYS A 94 -75.75 17.11 21.69
C LYS A 94 -74.76 16.00 21.52
N VAL A 95 -75.15 14.91 20.84
CA VAL A 95 -74.25 13.77 20.55
C VAL A 95 -73.07 14.23 19.69
N LEU A 96 -73.34 15.02 18.64
CA LEU A 96 -72.30 15.56 17.75
C LEU A 96 -71.38 16.54 18.49
N ALA A 97 -71.92 17.45 19.32
CA ALA A 97 -71.17 18.44 20.08
C ALA A 97 -70.27 17.77 21.15
N GLU A 98 -70.77 16.74 21.84
CA GLU A 98 -69.95 15.98 22.75
C GLU A 98 -68.79 15.25 22.04
N ALA A 99 -69.03 14.66 20.86
CA ALA A 99 -68.01 14.00 20.05
C ALA A 99 -67.00 15.02 19.52
N TYR A 100 -67.44 16.17 19.03
CA TYR A 100 -66.59 17.28 18.61
C TYR A 100 -65.62 17.71 19.70
N THR A 101 -66.15 17.97 20.91
CA THR A 101 -65.36 18.43 22.07
C THR A 101 -64.39 17.36 22.60
N LYS A 102 -64.89 16.11 22.80
CA LYS A 102 -64.08 15.00 23.31
C LYS A 102 -62.92 14.62 22.40
N ASN A 103 -63.17 14.65 21.10
CA ASN A 103 -62.16 14.33 20.12
C ASN A 103 -61.26 15.51 19.73
N LYS A 104 -61.52 16.72 20.31
CA LYS A 104 -60.77 17.95 20.02
C LYS A 104 -60.68 18.21 18.51
N LEU A 105 -61.78 18.10 17.83
CA LEU A 105 -61.82 18.39 16.40
C LEU A 105 -61.84 19.93 16.21
N GLU A 106 -61.25 20.39 15.12
CA GLU A 106 -61.21 21.80 14.76
C GLU A 106 -62.30 22.16 13.77
N THR A 107 -62.74 21.15 13.02
CA THR A 107 -63.87 21.28 12.09
C THR A 107 -65.09 20.62 12.69
N GLU A 108 -66.24 21.23 12.49
CA GLU A 108 -67.50 20.72 12.98
C GLU A 108 -67.88 19.36 12.42
N ILE A 109 -68.63 18.58 13.19
CA ILE A 109 -69.26 17.35 12.71
C ILE A 109 -70.64 17.67 12.19
N ALA A 110 -70.96 17.18 11.00
CA ALA A 110 -72.26 17.47 10.40
C ALA A 110 -72.92 16.19 9.85
N THR A 111 -74.21 16.22 9.68
CA THR A 111 -74.99 15.24 8.99
C THR A 111 -75.55 15.80 7.70
N LEU A 112 -75.50 15.02 6.62
CA LEU A 112 -75.98 15.44 5.32
C LEU A 112 -77.02 14.45 4.77
N VAL A 113 -78.02 14.99 4.08
CA VAL A 113 -79.03 14.19 3.36
C VAL A 113 -78.98 14.53 1.88
N TYR A 114 -78.98 13.49 1.06
CA TYR A 114 -79.03 13.61 -0.39
C TYR A 114 -80.49 13.84 -0.85
N VAL A 115 -80.70 14.93 -1.59
CA VAL A 115 -82.05 15.26 -2.19
C VAL A 115 -82.01 14.98 -3.68
N ARG A 116 -82.67 13.92 -4.11
CA ARG A 116 -82.67 13.43 -5.48
C ARG A 116 -83.12 14.43 -6.51
N ASP A 117 -84.18 15.18 -6.20
CA ASP A 117 -84.80 16.17 -7.11
C ASP A 117 -83.87 17.31 -7.50
N SER A 118 -82.97 17.70 -6.59
CA SER A 118 -82.04 18.79 -6.81
C SER A 118 -80.63 18.34 -7.08
N ASN A 119 -80.34 17.03 -6.92
CA ASN A 119 -79.04 16.45 -7.04
C ASN A 119 -77.92 17.08 -6.19
N ILE A 120 -78.28 17.44 -4.94
CA ILE A 120 -77.39 18.07 -3.98
C ILE A 120 -77.56 17.46 -2.60
N PHE A 121 -76.53 17.57 -1.76
CA PHE A 121 -76.61 17.30 -0.35
C PHE A 121 -77.05 18.54 0.41
N HIS A 122 -77.78 18.33 1.51
CA HIS A 122 -78.15 19.37 2.44
C HIS A 122 -77.65 19.02 3.84
N TYR A 123 -77.04 19.98 4.54
CA TYR A 123 -76.75 19.88 5.95
C TYR A 123 -78.05 19.79 6.75
N ILE A 124 -78.10 18.94 7.76
CA ILE A 124 -79.30 18.77 8.60
C ILE A 124 -78.98 19.05 10.05
N VAL A 125 -77.98 18.37 10.66
CA VAL A 125 -77.61 18.62 12.02
C VAL A 125 -76.08 18.83 12.06
N ASN A 126 -75.63 19.80 12.82
CA ASN A 126 -74.19 20.06 13.05
C ASN A 126 -73.91 20.02 14.54
N SER A 127 -72.61 20.06 14.85
CA SER A 127 -72.06 20.03 16.24
C SER A 127 -72.01 21.43 16.89
N LEU A 128 -72.37 22.52 16.19
CA LEU A 128 -72.28 23.89 16.68
C LEU A 128 -73.54 24.30 17.41
N ASP A 129 -73.46 25.45 18.11
CA ASP A 129 -74.60 26.04 18.84
C ASP A 129 -75.65 26.71 17.92
N SER A 130 -75.23 26.93 16.67
CA SER A 130 -76.09 27.55 15.65
C SER A 130 -76.48 26.53 14.56
N PRO A 131 -77.77 26.23 14.39
CA PRO A 131 -78.23 25.32 13.36
C PRO A 131 -78.20 25.96 11.96
N TYR A 132 -77.80 25.16 10.92
CA TYR A 132 -77.87 25.56 9.53
C TYR A 132 -78.62 24.51 8.67
N VAL A 133 -79.77 24.12 9.12
CA VAL A 133 -80.62 23.10 8.49
C VAL A 133 -80.98 23.48 7.06
N ARG A 134 -80.83 22.59 6.14
CA ARG A 134 -81.08 22.74 4.69
C ARG A 134 -80.12 23.69 3.98
N ASP A 135 -78.99 24.03 4.57
CA ASP A 135 -77.92 24.67 3.81
C ASP A 135 -77.42 23.71 2.69
N PRO A 136 -77.39 24.18 1.44
CA PRO A 136 -77.06 23.32 0.32
C PRO A 136 -75.53 23.04 0.26
N TYR A 137 -75.16 21.78 0.02
CA TYR A 137 -73.79 21.39 -0.26
C TYR A 137 -73.75 20.87 -1.71
N ARG A 138 -73.17 21.67 -2.62
CA ARG A 138 -73.24 21.47 -4.08
C ARG A 138 -72.01 20.84 -4.68
N ASP A 139 -70.87 21.21 -4.17
CA ASP A 139 -69.57 20.80 -4.74
C ASP A 139 -68.99 19.53 -4.06
N PHE A 140 -69.80 18.45 -4.03
CA PHE A 140 -69.43 17.20 -3.43
C PHE A 140 -68.79 16.23 -4.46
N LEU A 141 -67.88 15.40 -3.97
CA LEU A 141 -67.23 14.35 -4.77
C LEU A 141 -68.12 13.10 -4.93
N PRO A 142 -67.90 12.27 -5.95
CA PRO A 142 -68.61 10.99 -6.12
C PRO A 142 -68.62 10.08 -4.90
N GLU A 143 -67.58 10.15 -4.08
CA GLU A 143 -67.38 9.39 -2.85
C GLU A 143 -68.44 9.69 -1.78
N PHE A 144 -69.03 10.87 -1.78
CA PHE A 144 -70.22 11.20 -0.94
C PHE A 144 -71.43 10.31 -1.30
N MET A 145 -71.59 9.94 -2.58
CA MET A 145 -72.65 9.02 -2.98
C MET A 145 -72.35 7.58 -2.56
N ASP A 146 -71.08 7.20 -2.52
CA ASP A 146 -70.66 5.89 -2.01
C ASP A 146 -70.84 5.80 -0.50
N ALA A 147 -70.67 6.89 0.23
CA ALA A 147 -70.89 7.00 1.67
C ALA A 147 -72.35 6.81 2.08
N LEU A 148 -73.31 6.92 1.14
CA LEU A 148 -74.73 6.50 1.38
C LEU A 148 -74.86 4.96 1.49
N LYS A 149 -73.86 4.16 1.12
CA LYS A 149 -73.89 2.69 1.15
C LYS A 149 -72.94 2.08 2.16
N HIS A 150 -71.75 2.64 2.34
CA HIS A 150 -70.75 2.15 3.21
C HIS A 150 -69.83 3.29 3.75
N ASP A 151 -69.07 3.01 4.80
CA ASP A 151 -68.10 3.95 5.31
C ASP A 151 -67.06 4.31 4.25
N THR A 152 -66.75 5.58 4.12
CA THR A 152 -65.88 6.11 3.07
C THR A 152 -64.90 7.15 3.69
N VAL A 153 -63.68 7.14 3.20
CA VAL A 153 -62.67 8.18 3.55
C VAL A 153 -62.26 8.91 2.27
N ILE A 154 -62.05 10.19 2.37
CA ILE A 154 -61.61 11.03 1.25
C ILE A 154 -60.30 11.68 1.60
N HIS A 155 -59.26 11.33 0.80
CA HIS A 155 -57.96 11.99 0.85
C HIS A 155 -58.07 13.36 0.20
N GLN A 156 -57.64 14.37 0.84
CA GLN A 156 -57.58 15.77 0.39
C GLN A 156 -58.54 16.15 -0.75
N TYR A 157 -59.65 16.72 -0.43
CA TYR A 157 -60.52 17.36 -1.42
C TYR A 157 -60.68 18.85 -1.14
N LYS A 158 -61.14 19.61 -2.11
CA LYS A 158 -61.35 21.04 -2.02
C LYS A 158 -62.78 21.39 -2.44
N ASP A 159 -63.44 22.16 -1.60
CA ASP A 159 -64.75 22.77 -1.89
C ASP A 159 -64.70 24.29 -1.75
N GLU A 160 -65.90 24.93 -1.70
CA GLU A 160 -66.08 26.38 -1.54
C GLU A 160 -65.55 26.86 -0.16
N PHE A 161 -65.47 26.00 0.85
CA PHE A 161 -65.13 26.33 2.24
C PHE A 161 -63.65 26.06 2.56
N GLY A 162 -62.95 25.22 1.75
CA GLY A 162 -61.56 24.93 1.99
C GLY A 162 -61.08 23.59 1.38
N SER A 163 -59.95 23.12 1.92
CA SER A 163 -59.43 21.77 1.60
C SER A 163 -59.47 20.91 2.86
N TYR A 164 -59.96 19.69 2.74
CA TYR A 164 -60.24 18.80 3.85
C TYR A 164 -59.73 17.39 3.66
N LEU A 165 -59.50 16.72 4.79
CA LEU A 165 -59.45 15.26 4.94
C LEU A 165 -60.74 14.82 5.60
N THR A 166 -61.48 13.86 5.02
CA THR A 166 -62.87 13.60 5.45
C THR A 166 -63.09 12.10 5.64
N ALA A 167 -63.86 11.78 6.66
CA ALA A 167 -64.45 10.45 6.86
C ALA A 167 -65.99 10.55 6.88
N LEU A 168 -66.63 9.72 6.10
CA LEU A 168 -68.05 9.67 5.93
C LEU A 168 -68.60 8.29 6.37
N SER A 169 -69.73 8.30 7.15
CA SER A 169 -70.36 7.04 7.57
C SER A 169 -71.89 7.16 7.39
N PRO A 170 -72.56 6.12 6.90
CA PRO A 170 -74.02 6.13 6.72
C PRO A 170 -74.74 6.09 8.07
N ILE A 171 -75.77 6.91 8.22
CA ILE A 171 -76.69 6.91 9.34
C ILE A 171 -77.91 6.04 8.97
N LYS A 172 -78.27 5.10 9.86
CA LYS A 172 -79.37 4.15 9.62
C LYS A 172 -80.57 4.46 10.49
N ASN A 173 -81.78 4.25 9.92
CA ASN A 173 -83.02 4.29 10.65
C ASN A 173 -83.32 2.93 11.33
N SER A 174 -84.41 2.83 12.08
CA SER A 174 -84.83 1.61 12.77
C SER A 174 -85.14 0.42 11.85
N LYS A 175 -85.34 0.66 10.53
CA LYS A 175 -85.55 -0.37 9.50
C LYS A 175 -84.22 -0.80 8.89
N GLY A 176 -83.06 -0.23 9.27
CA GLY A 176 -81.75 -0.53 8.72
C GLY A 176 -81.46 0.18 7.37
N GLU A 177 -82.29 1.13 6.95
CA GLU A 177 -82.10 1.90 5.74
C GLU A 177 -81.13 3.06 6.01
N ASN A 178 -80.22 3.33 5.09
CA ASN A 178 -79.31 4.47 5.17
C ASN A 178 -80.09 5.75 4.81
N VAL A 179 -80.24 6.68 5.76
CA VAL A 179 -81.07 7.87 5.63
C VAL A 179 -80.32 9.17 5.50
N ALA A 180 -79.08 9.17 5.93
CA ALA A 180 -78.16 10.30 5.88
C ALA A 180 -76.71 9.82 5.94
N ILE A 181 -75.78 10.68 5.78
CA ILE A 181 -74.36 10.49 6.06
C ILE A 181 -73.88 11.40 7.17
N LEU A 182 -72.98 10.86 8.00
CA LEU A 182 -72.23 11.60 8.97
C LEU A 182 -70.89 12.01 8.39
N GLU A 183 -70.55 13.28 8.46
CA GLU A 183 -69.31 13.84 7.98
C GLU A 183 -68.44 14.29 9.16
N VAL A 184 -67.19 13.82 9.15
CA VAL A 184 -66.16 14.20 10.15
C VAL A 184 -64.90 14.62 9.40
N ASP A 185 -64.57 15.90 9.52
CA ASP A 185 -63.52 16.53 8.72
C ASP A 185 -62.36 17.01 9.56
N MET A 186 -61.23 17.16 8.91
CA MET A 186 -60.10 17.96 9.35
C MET A 186 -59.65 18.88 8.21
N GLN A 187 -59.49 20.17 8.50
CA GLN A 187 -59.02 21.13 7.52
C GLN A 187 -57.58 20.82 7.14
N PHE A 188 -57.30 20.69 5.84
CA PHE A 188 -55.99 20.25 5.33
C PHE A 188 -54.83 21.17 5.74
N ASP A 189 -55.08 22.48 5.82
CA ASP A 189 -54.05 23.44 6.25
C ASP A 189 -53.63 23.24 7.71
N VAL A 190 -54.59 22.87 8.57
CA VAL A 190 -54.32 22.53 10.00
C VAL A 190 -53.52 21.26 10.06
N PHE A 191 -53.93 20.21 9.34
CA PHE A 191 -53.19 18.97 9.22
C PHE A 191 -51.75 19.21 8.76
N ILE A 192 -51.52 19.98 7.69
CA ILE A 192 -50.21 20.32 7.18
C ILE A 192 -49.36 21.09 8.20
N SER A 193 -49.97 22.01 8.96
CA SER A 193 -49.25 22.78 9.98
C SER A 193 -48.72 21.91 11.12
N GLU A 194 -49.54 20.97 11.59
CA GLU A 194 -49.13 19.98 12.60
C GLU A 194 -48.04 19.03 12.09
N ALA A 195 -48.21 18.51 10.87
CA ALA A 195 -47.24 17.65 10.22
C ALA A 195 -45.88 18.36 10.03
N ARG A 196 -45.89 19.63 9.60
CA ARG A 196 -44.66 20.43 9.44
C ARG A 196 -43.92 20.66 10.76
N ARG A 197 -44.60 20.87 11.87
CA ARG A 197 -43.96 21.07 13.18
C ARG A 197 -43.16 19.83 13.61
N GLY A 198 -43.70 18.63 13.41
CA GLY A 198 -42.98 17.35 13.65
C GLY A 198 -41.78 17.19 12.72
N LEU A 199 -41.96 17.50 11.44
CA LEU A 199 -40.92 17.43 10.41
C LEU A 199 -39.72 18.36 10.74
N TYR A 200 -39.96 19.62 11.09
CA TYR A 200 -38.86 20.54 11.41
C TYR A 200 -38.00 20.07 12.58
N LYS A 201 -38.58 19.41 13.59
CA LYS A 201 -37.83 18.81 14.69
C LYS A 201 -36.91 17.70 14.19
N ASN A 202 -37.39 16.81 13.32
CA ASN A 202 -36.62 15.71 12.75
C ASN A 202 -35.51 16.20 11.83
N ILE A 203 -35.78 17.23 11.01
CA ILE A 203 -34.77 17.87 10.16
C ILE A 203 -33.67 18.52 11.02
N ALA A 204 -34.03 19.28 12.05
CA ALA A 204 -33.08 19.94 12.94
C ALA A 204 -32.17 18.91 13.64
N PHE A 205 -32.72 17.79 14.10
CA PHE A 205 -31.95 16.70 14.71
C PHE A 205 -31.00 16.02 13.71
N SER A 206 -31.45 15.76 12.47
CA SER A 206 -30.63 15.18 11.40
C SER A 206 -29.49 16.12 11.02
N VAL A 207 -29.74 17.42 10.91
CA VAL A 207 -28.72 18.44 10.63
C VAL A 207 -27.68 18.49 11.76
N LEU A 208 -28.13 18.42 13.03
CA LEU A 208 -27.21 18.40 14.18
C LEU A 208 -26.28 17.20 14.14
N ILE A 209 -26.80 15.99 13.88
CA ILE A 209 -26.00 14.77 13.75
C ILE A 209 -25.00 14.90 12.60
N PHE A 210 -25.44 15.43 11.45
CA PHE A 210 -24.59 15.64 10.29
C PHE A 210 -23.40 16.58 10.62
N VAL A 211 -23.69 17.72 11.27
CA VAL A 211 -22.63 18.67 11.68
C VAL A 211 -21.64 18.04 12.65
N LEU A 212 -22.13 17.30 13.65
CA LEU A 212 -21.25 16.59 14.60
C LEU A 212 -20.35 15.56 13.88
N THR A 213 -20.91 14.81 12.96
CA THR A 213 -20.15 13.82 12.16
C THR A 213 -19.06 14.50 11.33
N VAL A 214 -19.39 15.62 10.68
CA VAL A 214 -18.42 16.42 9.92
C VAL A 214 -17.29 16.95 10.82
N VAL A 215 -17.59 17.45 12.00
CA VAL A 215 -16.59 17.96 12.96
C VAL A 215 -15.65 16.85 13.41
N VAL A 216 -16.18 15.67 13.75
CA VAL A 216 -15.37 14.51 14.15
C VAL A 216 -14.45 14.06 13.00
N LEU A 217 -15.00 13.97 11.78
CA LEU A 217 -14.25 13.57 10.60
C LEU A 217 -13.11 14.56 10.28
N LEU A 218 -13.37 15.86 10.38
CA LEU A 218 -12.36 16.90 10.16
C LEU A 218 -11.23 16.84 11.21
N ARG A 219 -11.57 16.57 12.48
CA ARG A 219 -10.56 16.37 13.53
C ARG A 219 -9.70 15.15 13.28
N TYR A 220 -10.32 14.02 12.97
CA TYR A 220 -9.62 12.77 12.65
C TYR A 220 -8.67 12.94 11.46
N LEU A 221 -9.14 13.61 10.42
CA LEU A 221 -8.35 13.95 9.25
C LEU A 221 -7.11 14.78 9.58
N ARG A 222 -7.28 15.81 10.41
CA ARG A 222 -6.15 16.66 10.81
C ARG A 222 -5.05 15.84 11.50
N VAL A 223 -5.42 14.89 12.35
CA VAL A 223 -4.47 14.00 13.03
C VAL A 223 -3.70 13.14 12.02
N ILE A 224 -4.39 12.54 11.04
CA ILE A 224 -3.75 11.72 10.00
C ILE A 224 -2.77 12.56 9.17
N LEU A 225 -3.18 13.74 8.71
CA LEU A 225 -2.31 14.59 7.88
C LEU A 225 -1.05 15.06 8.61
N VAL A 226 -1.16 15.36 9.91
CA VAL A 226 0.01 15.71 10.72
C VAL A 226 0.94 14.52 10.88
N ALA A 227 0.41 13.33 11.20
CA ALA A 227 1.21 12.11 11.34
C ALA A 227 1.90 11.70 10.02
N GLU A 228 1.22 11.85 8.88
CA GLU A 228 1.79 11.59 7.54
C GLU A 228 2.96 12.53 7.24
N GLU A 229 2.82 13.83 7.54
CA GLU A 229 3.88 14.82 7.32
C GLU A 229 5.11 14.56 8.21
N GLU A 230 4.90 14.24 9.51
CA GLU A 230 5.99 13.87 10.43
C GLU A 230 6.71 12.59 9.97
N SER A 231 5.97 11.59 9.53
CA SER A 231 6.55 10.34 9.00
C SER A 231 7.38 10.60 7.75
N ARG A 232 6.89 11.44 6.85
CA ARG A 232 7.59 11.81 5.62
C ARG A 232 8.90 12.56 5.92
N GLN A 233 8.87 13.51 6.84
CA GLN A 233 10.10 14.25 7.26
C GLN A 233 11.14 13.30 7.83
N LYS A 234 10.75 12.34 8.69
CA LYS A 234 11.66 11.32 9.24
C LYS A 234 12.28 10.43 8.16
N ILE A 235 11.50 10.06 7.14
CA ILE A 235 12.02 9.27 6.02
C ILE A 235 13.03 10.08 5.20
N GLU A 236 12.75 11.35 4.89
CA GLU A 236 13.63 12.23 4.15
C GLU A 236 14.95 12.48 4.94
N GLU A 237 14.88 12.75 6.23
CA GLU A 237 16.06 12.90 7.11
C GLU A 237 16.90 11.61 7.16
N SER A 238 16.26 10.46 7.35
CA SER A 238 16.93 9.16 7.37
C SER A 238 17.62 8.86 6.04
N ALA A 239 16.95 9.15 4.90
CA ALA A 239 17.53 8.98 3.58
C ALA A 239 18.77 9.86 3.36
N MET A 240 18.75 11.11 3.83
CA MET A 240 19.92 12.01 3.76
C MET A 240 21.10 11.51 4.61
N VAL A 241 20.82 11.03 5.84
CA VAL A 241 21.85 10.47 6.71
C VAL A 241 22.49 9.21 6.11
N ILE A 242 21.66 8.31 5.53
CA ILE A 242 22.14 7.10 4.86
C ILE A 242 22.99 7.47 3.63
N ALA A 243 22.54 8.41 2.82
CA ALA A 243 23.29 8.88 1.64
C ALA A 243 24.65 9.46 2.03
N GLN A 244 24.70 10.27 3.08
CA GLN A 244 25.96 10.84 3.58
C GLN A 244 26.89 9.73 4.10
N LYS A 245 26.40 8.81 4.93
CA LYS A 245 27.20 7.69 5.45
C LYS A 245 27.74 6.81 4.34
N ASN A 246 26.92 6.50 3.32
CA ASN A 246 27.37 5.72 2.17
C ASN A 246 28.49 6.44 1.40
N LYS A 247 28.39 7.76 1.24
CA LYS A 247 29.44 8.57 0.64
C LYS A 247 30.74 8.49 1.46
N ASP A 248 30.67 8.68 2.77
CA ASP A 248 31.84 8.64 3.67
C ASP A 248 32.53 7.26 3.64
N ILE A 249 31.75 6.18 3.58
CA ILE A 249 32.26 4.80 3.43
C ILE A 249 32.97 4.63 2.09
N LEU A 250 32.32 5.05 0.98
CA LEU A 250 32.92 4.96 -0.35
C LEU A 250 34.21 5.76 -0.46
N ASP A 251 34.25 6.96 0.11
CA ASP A 251 35.43 7.82 0.14
C ASP A 251 36.58 7.13 0.92
N SER A 252 36.28 6.46 2.04
CA SER A 252 37.23 5.69 2.83
C SER A 252 37.78 4.47 2.07
N ILE A 253 36.90 3.72 1.37
CA ILE A 253 37.32 2.57 0.56
C ILE A 253 38.15 3.03 -0.65
N ASN A 254 37.79 4.14 -1.29
CA ASN A 254 38.59 4.72 -2.37
C ASN A 254 39.97 5.15 -1.90
N TYR A 255 40.07 5.64 -0.66
CA TYR A 255 41.38 5.95 -0.06
C TYR A 255 42.21 4.70 0.19
N ALA A 256 41.59 3.62 0.72
CA ALA A 256 42.25 2.30 0.86
C ALA A 256 42.77 1.76 -0.49
N ARG A 257 41.98 1.93 -1.57
CA ARG A 257 42.41 1.56 -2.94
C ARG A 257 43.67 2.32 -3.36
N LYS A 258 43.74 3.63 -3.06
CA LYS A 258 44.95 4.42 -3.39
C LYS A 258 46.17 3.90 -2.64
N ILE A 259 46.03 3.51 -1.37
CA ILE A 259 47.12 2.92 -0.59
C ILE A 259 47.54 1.56 -1.19
N GLN A 260 46.57 0.67 -1.47
CA GLN A 260 46.85 -0.64 -2.06
C GLN A 260 47.56 -0.49 -3.41
N ASN A 261 47.12 0.37 -4.29
CA ASN A 261 47.76 0.61 -5.58
C ASN A 261 49.18 1.18 -5.45
N ALA A 262 49.46 1.92 -4.37
CA ALA A 262 50.81 2.48 -4.11
C ALA A 262 51.77 1.42 -3.59
N ILE A 263 51.28 0.32 -3.01
CA ILE A 263 52.07 -0.82 -2.50
C ILE A 263 52.36 -1.83 -3.62
N LEU A 264 51.44 -2.00 -4.56
CA LEU A 264 51.64 -2.91 -5.71
C LEU A 264 52.77 -2.38 -6.60
N PRO A 265 53.65 -3.26 -7.09
CA PRO A 265 54.72 -2.89 -8.00
C PRO A 265 54.13 -2.28 -9.28
N PRO A 266 54.70 -1.17 -9.79
CA PRO A 266 54.28 -0.64 -11.08
C PRO A 266 54.46 -1.69 -12.18
N LYS A 267 53.47 -1.88 -13.04
CA LYS A 267 53.56 -2.87 -14.14
C LYS A 267 54.76 -2.61 -15.05
N GLU A 268 55.14 -1.35 -15.22
CA GLU A 268 56.30 -0.89 -15.98
C GLU A 268 57.61 -1.46 -15.41
N GLU A 269 57.71 -1.58 -14.09
CA GLU A 269 58.89 -2.18 -13.45
C GLU A 269 58.98 -3.68 -13.75
N VAL A 270 57.88 -4.41 -13.73
CA VAL A 270 57.80 -5.84 -14.10
C VAL A 270 58.16 -5.98 -15.57
N PHE A 271 57.58 -5.18 -16.46
CA PHE A 271 57.83 -5.24 -17.91
C PHE A 271 59.24 -4.80 -18.32
N SER A 272 59.91 -4.00 -17.48
CA SER A 272 61.30 -3.64 -17.70
C SER A 272 62.26 -4.84 -17.59
N VAL A 273 61.85 -5.90 -16.89
CA VAL A 273 62.60 -7.16 -16.73
C VAL A 273 62.03 -8.25 -17.61
N PHE A 274 60.74 -8.44 -17.57
CA PHE A 274 60.01 -9.40 -18.38
C PHE A 274 59.39 -8.69 -19.58
N SER A 275 60.16 -8.44 -20.65
CA SER A 275 59.69 -7.73 -21.85
C SER A 275 58.52 -8.44 -22.52
N ASN A 276 58.37 -9.74 -22.34
CA ASN A 276 57.31 -10.58 -22.89
C ASN A 276 56.42 -11.13 -21.76
N ALA A 277 55.79 -10.23 -20.96
CA ALA A 277 54.87 -10.62 -19.89
C ALA A 277 53.58 -9.82 -19.95
N PHE A 278 52.53 -10.38 -19.37
CA PHE A 278 51.28 -9.65 -19.10
C PHE A 278 50.82 -9.90 -17.67
N ILE A 279 50.03 -8.96 -17.14
CA ILE A 279 49.35 -9.04 -15.85
C ILE A 279 47.89 -8.68 -16.04
N LEU A 280 47.00 -9.67 -16.15
CA LEU A 280 45.56 -9.46 -16.10
C LEU A 280 45.14 -9.38 -14.64
N TYR A 281 44.74 -8.20 -14.19
CA TYR A 281 44.32 -7.96 -12.81
C TYR A 281 42.95 -7.25 -12.79
N LYS A 282 41.94 -7.96 -12.29
CA LYS A 282 40.55 -7.50 -12.24
C LYS A 282 39.98 -7.71 -10.84
N PRO A 283 40.07 -6.71 -9.97
CA PRO A 283 39.42 -6.76 -8.69
C PRO A 283 37.89 -6.92 -8.84
N LYS A 284 37.27 -7.69 -7.92
CA LYS A 284 35.83 -7.83 -7.80
C LYS A 284 35.20 -6.56 -7.20
N ASP A 285 35.82 -6.04 -6.15
CA ASP A 285 35.37 -4.86 -5.42
C ASP A 285 36.30 -3.65 -5.72
N ILE A 286 36.10 -2.57 -5.00
CA ILE A 286 36.94 -1.35 -5.12
C ILE A 286 38.40 -1.64 -4.74
N VAL A 287 38.61 -2.53 -3.80
CA VAL A 287 39.90 -3.06 -3.35
C VAL A 287 39.90 -4.57 -3.46
N SER A 288 41.07 -5.18 -3.57
CA SER A 288 41.26 -6.61 -3.90
C SER A 288 41.92 -7.39 -2.78
N GLY A 289 41.51 -8.64 -2.59
CA GLY A 289 42.27 -9.63 -1.82
C GLY A 289 43.48 -10.16 -2.60
N ASP A 290 43.33 -10.28 -3.92
CA ASP A 290 44.43 -10.69 -4.79
C ASP A 290 45.47 -9.60 -4.93
N PHE A 291 46.73 -10.00 -5.03
CA PHE A 291 47.82 -9.08 -5.36
C PHE A 291 48.93 -9.83 -6.14
N TYR A 292 49.64 -9.09 -6.96
CA TYR A 292 50.89 -9.53 -7.55
C TYR A 292 52.06 -8.87 -6.86
N PHE A 293 53.16 -9.64 -6.74
CA PHE A 293 54.40 -9.21 -6.12
C PHE A 293 55.52 -9.28 -7.15
N PHE A 294 56.44 -8.35 -7.11
CA PHE A 294 57.62 -8.34 -7.94
C PHE A 294 58.81 -7.72 -7.18
N MET A 295 59.96 -8.36 -7.22
CA MET A 295 61.21 -7.82 -6.65
C MET A 295 62.46 -8.38 -7.34
N LYS A 296 63.43 -7.51 -7.50
CA LYS A 296 64.80 -7.89 -7.87
C LYS A 296 65.65 -8.09 -6.58
N SER A 297 66.30 -9.24 -6.42
CA SER A 297 67.26 -9.51 -5.37
C SER A 297 68.67 -9.49 -5.96
N ASP A 298 69.67 -9.80 -5.13
CA ASP A 298 71.09 -9.77 -5.57
C ASP A 298 71.36 -10.70 -6.77
N ASN A 299 70.77 -11.90 -6.78
CA ASN A 299 71.03 -12.91 -7.82
C ASN A 299 69.78 -13.34 -8.60
N ARG A 300 68.59 -12.93 -8.21
CA ARG A 300 67.36 -13.46 -8.76
C ARG A 300 66.27 -12.41 -8.94
N VAL A 301 65.29 -12.71 -9.78
CA VAL A 301 64.06 -11.93 -9.96
C VAL A 301 62.91 -12.76 -9.46
N LEU A 302 62.14 -12.21 -8.54
CA LEU A 302 61.00 -12.87 -7.94
C LEU A 302 59.69 -12.24 -8.37
N ILE A 303 58.71 -13.09 -8.71
CA ILE A 303 57.34 -12.66 -9.03
C ILE A 303 56.35 -13.66 -8.44
N ALA A 304 55.22 -13.15 -7.92
CA ALA A 304 54.18 -13.97 -7.36
C ALA A 304 52.79 -13.52 -7.76
N ALA A 305 51.86 -14.47 -7.75
CA ALA A 305 50.42 -14.22 -7.73
C ALA A 305 49.86 -14.80 -6.42
N ALA A 306 49.22 -13.95 -5.63
CA ALA A 306 48.68 -14.29 -4.33
C ALA A 306 47.19 -13.97 -4.24
N ASP A 307 46.48 -14.86 -3.57
CA ASP A 307 45.04 -14.83 -3.34
C ASP A 307 44.79 -14.89 -1.83
N CYS A 308 44.33 -13.79 -1.25
CA CYS A 308 44.08 -13.71 0.19
C CYS A 308 42.65 -14.13 0.54
N THR A 309 42.47 -14.71 1.73
CA THR A 309 41.14 -15.03 2.23
C THR A 309 40.28 -13.78 2.33
N GLY A 310 39.09 -13.85 1.68
CA GLY A 310 38.11 -12.77 1.64
C GLY A 310 38.39 -11.73 0.58
N HIS A 311 37.38 -11.00 0.19
CA HIS A 311 37.43 -9.94 -0.83
C HIS A 311 37.10 -8.56 -0.21
N GLY A 312 37.23 -7.50 -0.97
CA GLY A 312 37.01 -6.13 -0.48
C GLY A 312 38.01 -5.72 0.61
N VAL A 313 37.57 -4.95 1.61
CA VAL A 313 38.46 -4.36 2.63
C VAL A 313 39.24 -5.40 3.45
N PRO A 314 38.63 -6.49 3.96
CA PRO A 314 39.39 -7.52 4.68
C PRO A 314 40.48 -8.17 3.83
N GLY A 315 40.19 -8.58 2.59
CA GLY A 315 41.16 -9.13 1.67
C GLY A 315 42.28 -8.14 1.36
N ALA A 316 41.96 -6.88 1.15
CA ALA A 316 42.95 -5.82 0.91
C ALA A 316 43.93 -5.62 2.07
N LEU A 317 43.45 -5.70 3.32
CA LEU A 317 44.36 -5.66 4.49
C LEU A 317 45.29 -6.87 4.52
N MET A 318 44.81 -8.07 4.17
CA MET A 318 45.64 -9.27 4.09
C MET A 318 46.67 -9.16 2.96
N SER A 319 46.31 -8.61 1.81
CA SER A 319 47.24 -8.38 0.69
C SER A 319 48.36 -7.41 1.07
N MET A 320 48.06 -6.37 1.85
CA MET A 320 49.08 -5.43 2.38
C MET A 320 50.05 -6.14 3.33
N ILE A 321 49.53 -6.96 4.27
CA ILE A 321 50.34 -7.72 5.20
C ILE A 321 51.25 -8.70 4.43
N GLY A 322 50.68 -9.44 3.45
CA GLY A 322 51.43 -10.39 2.64
C GLY A 322 52.54 -9.74 1.83
N ASN A 323 52.24 -8.60 1.18
CA ASN A 323 53.20 -7.84 0.40
C ASN A 323 54.35 -7.29 1.27
N ASP A 324 54.05 -6.72 2.43
CA ASP A 324 55.06 -6.17 3.34
C ASP A 324 56.00 -7.30 3.86
N LEU A 325 55.42 -8.41 4.30
CA LEU A 325 56.20 -9.58 4.73
C LEU A 325 57.10 -10.16 3.61
N LEU A 326 56.62 -10.23 2.37
CA LEU A 326 57.45 -10.65 1.24
C LEU A 326 58.63 -9.71 1.03
N HIS A 327 58.40 -8.39 1.09
CA HIS A 327 59.48 -7.40 1.02
C HIS A 327 60.51 -7.58 2.15
N GLN A 328 60.04 -7.78 3.38
CA GLN A 328 60.92 -7.97 4.54
C GLN A 328 61.76 -9.28 4.38
N ILE A 329 61.13 -10.40 4.03
CA ILE A 329 61.79 -11.71 3.91
C ILE A 329 62.86 -11.70 2.80
N ILE A 330 62.53 -11.12 1.63
CA ILE A 330 63.44 -11.16 0.48
C ILE A 330 64.56 -10.11 0.68
N ARG A 331 64.22 -8.90 1.08
CA ARG A 331 65.17 -7.76 1.16
C ARG A 331 66.07 -7.82 2.40
N GLU A 332 65.46 -8.07 3.57
CA GLU A 332 66.16 -8.01 4.83
C GLU A 332 66.82 -9.33 5.21
N MET A 333 66.11 -10.47 4.99
CA MET A 333 66.63 -11.81 5.25
C MET A 333 67.43 -12.38 4.07
N LYS A 334 67.46 -11.68 2.91
CA LYS A 334 68.16 -12.08 1.67
C LYS A 334 67.81 -13.48 1.19
N MET A 335 66.52 -13.84 1.30
CA MET A 335 66.05 -15.11 0.87
C MET A 335 65.66 -15.05 -0.60
N GLU A 336 66.07 -16.05 -1.40
CA GLU A 336 65.84 -16.17 -2.85
C GLU A 336 65.14 -17.48 -3.25
N SER A 337 65.13 -18.44 -2.32
CA SER A 337 64.48 -19.75 -2.50
C SER A 337 62.97 -19.63 -2.23
N PRO A 338 62.07 -19.87 -3.20
CA PRO A 338 60.62 -19.77 -3.01
C PRO A 338 60.09 -20.58 -1.84
N SER A 339 60.55 -21.81 -1.62
CA SER A 339 60.09 -22.64 -0.49
C SER A 339 60.43 -22.03 0.86
N ASP A 340 61.66 -21.48 1.01
CA ASP A 340 62.08 -20.85 2.27
C ASP A 340 61.33 -19.52 2.51
N ILE A 341 61.09 -18.76 1.44
CA ILE A 341 60.27 -17.54 1.49
C ILE A 341 58.87 -17.87 1.97
N LEU A 342 58.21 -18.88 1.38
CA LEU A 342 56.84 -19.26 1.76
C LEU A 342 56.78 -19.82 3.19
N ASP A 343 57.81 -20.55 3.66
CA ASP A 343 57.88 -20.99 5.06
C ASP A 343 57.98 -19.83 6.04
N ASN A 344 58.75 -18.78 5.72
CA ASN A 344 58.90 -17.60 6.54
C ASN A 344 57.64 -16.68 6.43
N LEU A 345 57.03 -16.57 5.25
CA LEU A 345 55.80 -15.87 5.05
C LEU A 345 54.66 -16.47 5.92
N HIS A 346 54.57 -17.81 5.93
CA HIS A 346 53.61 -18.50 6.79
C HIS A 346 53.81 -18.17 8.27
N LYS A 347 55.05 -18.20 8.77
CA LYS A 347 55.36 -17.84 10.16
C LYS A 347 55.01 -16.35 10.43
N GLY A 348 55.33 -15.48 9.49
CA GLY A 348 55.03 -14.05 9.62
C GLY A 348 53.56 -13.76 9.74
N VAL A 349 52.74 -14.35 8.81
CA VAL A 349 51.28 -14.21 8.82
C VAL A 349 50.69 -14.80 10.10
N THR A 350 51.09 -16.02 10.48
CA THR A 350 50.63 -16.66 11.73
C THR A 350 50.89 -15.79 12.96
N ASN A 351 52.09 -15.20 13.05
CA ASN A 351 52.48 -14.36 14.16
C ASN A 351 51.72 -13.06 14.20
N ILE A 352 51.56 -12.33 13.07
CA ILE A 352 50.81 -11.07 12.98
C ILE A 352 49.39 -11.27 13.36
N LEU A 353 48.73 -12.30 12.86
CA LEU A 353 47.33 -12.62 13.12
C LEU A 353 47.12 -13.32 14.47
N LYS A 354 48.19 -13.63 15.22
CA LYS A 354 48.14 -14.32 16.51
C LYS A 354 47.34 -15.64 16.46
N GLN A 355 47.44 -16.36 15.34
CA GLN A 355 46.64 -17.57 15.09
C GLN A 355 46.98 -18.70 16.05
N ASP A 356 48.16 -18.72 16.64
CA ASP A 356 48.55 -19.68 17.68
C ASP A 356 47.77 -19.47 18.99
N LEU A 357 47.30 -18.24 19.25
CA LEU A 357 46.58 -17.85 20.47
C LEU A 357 45.04 -17.83 20.27
N GLN A 358 44.60 -17.48 19.07
CA GLN A 358 43.19 -17.38 18.69
C GLN A 358 42.86 -18.42 17.59
N ARG A 359 42.41 -19.61 17.98
CA ARG A 359 42.12 -20.74 17.07
C ARG A 359 41.03 -20.47 16.05
N ASP A 360 40.33 -19.33 16.11
CA ASP A 360 39.14 -19.02 15.27
C ASP A 360 39.47 -18.27 13.97
N SER A 361 40.68 -17.63 13.85
CA SER A 361 41.08 -16.96 12.62
C SER A 361 41.73 -17.93 11.66
N LYS A 362 41.06 -18.17 10.52
CA LYS A 362 41.58 -18.96 9.40
C LYS A 362 42.08 -18.09 8.26
N ASP A 363 42.33 -16.82 8.51
CA ASP A 363 42.79 -15.88 7.50
C ASP A 363 44.20 -16.21 7.06
N GLY A 364 44.43 -16.12 5.76
CA GLY A 364 45.69 -16.45 5.17
C GLY A 364 45.72 -16.13 3.68
N MET A 365 46.58 -16.82 2.94
CA MET A 365 46.62 -16.66 1.49
C MET A 365 47.12 -17.91 0.78
N ASP A 366 46.67 -18.08 -0.45
CA ASP A 366 47.19 -19.01 -1.42
C ASP A 366 48.14 -18.24 -2.35
N ILE A 367 49.26 -18.79 -2.71
CA ILE A 367 50.29 -18.07 -3.48
C ILE A 367 51.08 -19.00 -4.38
N ALA A 368 51.41 -18.53 -5.59
CA ALA A 368 52.41 -19.11 -6.47
C ALA A 368 53.58 -18.12 -6.53
N LEU A 369 54.78 -18.55 -6.16
CA LEU A 369 56.01 -17.75 -6.16
C LEU A 369 57.04 -18.36 -7.12
N LEU A 370 57.49 -17.52 -8.05
CA LEU A 370 58.53 -17.83 -9.02
C LEU A 370 59.80 -17.05 -8.67
N SER A 371 60.97 -17.70 -8.83
CA SER A 371 62.29 -17.09 -8.68
C SER A 371 63.15 -17.47 -9.88
N PHE A 372 63.45 -16.50 -10.73
CA PHE A 372 64.26 -16.63 -11.92
C PHE A 372 65.70 -16.20 -11.68
N ASP A 373 66.68 -16.85 -12.29
CA ASP A 373 68.02 -16.25 -12.45
C ASP A 373 67.99 -15.11 -13.49
N TYR A 374 69.00 -14.25 -13.50
CA TYR A 374 69.01 -13.09 -14.43
C TYR A 374 69.17 -13.48 -15.89
N ASP A 375 69.66 -14.69 -16.18
CA ASP A 375 69.77 -15.21 -17.54
C ASP A 375 68.52 -15.94 -18.01
N PHE A 376 67.50 -16.04 -17.14
CA PHE A 376 66.24 -16.78 -17.38
C PHE A 376 66.43 -18.21 -17.81
N THR A 377 67.54 -18.85 -17.42
CA THR A 377 67.85 -20.24 -17.71
C THR A 377 67.28 -21.19 -16.66
N ASN A 378 67.19 -20.72 -15.41
CA ASN A 378 66.71 -21.52 -14.29
C ASN A 378 65.59 -20.82 -13.54
N LEU A 379 64.53 -21.56 -13.29
CA LEU A 379 63.37 -21.16 -12.52
C LEU A 379 63.20 -22.09 -11.30
N MET A 380 63.05 -21.50 -10.14
CA MET A 380 62.51 -22.17 -8.96
C MET A 380 61.06 -21.75 -8.75
N TYR A 381 60.20 -22.70 -8.49
CA TYR A 381 58.79 -22.48 -8.16
C TYR A 381 58.43 -23.17 -6.84
N ALA A 382 57.71 -22.47 -5.98
CA ALA A 382 56.95 -23.05 -4.87
C ALA A 382 55.55 -22.43 -4.78
N GLY A 383 54.57 -23.19 -4.31
CA GLY A 383 53.20 -22.72 -4.20
C GLY A 383 52.45 -23.24 -2.98
N ALA A 384 51.59 -22.42 -2.43
CA ALA A 384 50.56 -22.77 -1.47
C ALA A 384 49.21 -22.80 -2.22
N TYR A 385 48.64 -23.99 -2.43
CA TYR A 385 47.45 -24.30 -3.22
C TYR A 385 47.46 -23.85 -4.68
N ARG A 386 48.19 -22.78 -5.05
CA ARG A 386 48.21 -22.23 -6.43
C ARG A 386 49.32 -22.88 -7.26
N PRO A 387 48.96 -23.71 -8.29
CA PRO A 387 49.94 -24.34 -9.19
C PRO A 387 50.54 -23.32 -10.15
N MET A 388 51.69 -23.68 -10.74
CA MET A 388 52.26 -23.04 -11.91
C MET A 388 52.01 -23.90 -13.15
N TYR A 389 51.61 -23.26 -14.26
CA TYR A 389 51.53 -23.95 -15.56
C TYR A 389 52.68 -23.50 -16.46
N LEU A 390 53.38 -24.47 -17.03
CA LEU A 390 54.39 -24.26 -18.07
C LEU A 390 53.86 -24.83 -19.39
N VAL A 391 53.81 -24.02 -20.42
CA VAL A 391 53.53 -24.50 -21.77
C VAL A 391 54.84 -24.54 -22.55
N ARG A 392 55.22 -25.74 -22.94
CA ARG A 392 56.40 -26.08 -23.74
C ARG A 392 55.98 -27.02 -24.85
N ASP A 393 56.42 -26.79 -26.08
CA ASP A 393 56.14 -27.65 -27.25
C ASP A 393 54.66 -27.97 -27.41
N LYS A 394 53.80 -26.95 -27.20
CA LYS A 394 52.33 -27.07 -27.25
C LYS A 394 51.74 -28.05 -26.24
N LYS A 395 52.44 -28.34 -25.14
CA LYS A 395 51.96 -29.15 -24.03
C LYS A 395 51.97 -28.36 -22.76
N LEU A 396 50.84 -28.40 -22.02
CA LEU A 396 50.74 -27.80 -20.72
C LEU A 396 51.22 -28.77 -19.65
N ILE A 397 52.20 -28.35 -18.88
CA ILE A 397 52.82 -29.08 -17.76
C ILE A 397 52.42 -28.39 -16.49
N GLU A 398 51.73 -29.07 -15.58
CA GLU A 398 51.33 -28.54 -14.28
C GLU A 398 52.41 -28.87 -13.22
N TYR A 399 52.96 -27.83 -12.61
CA TYR A 399 53.78 -27.95 -11.41
C TYR A 399 52.89 -27.73 -10.19
N LYS A 400 52.66 -28.79 -9.41
CA LYS A 400 51.72 -28.82 -8.30
C LYS A 400 52.26 -28.05 -7.10
N ALA A 401 51.35 -27.26 -6.47
CA ALA A 401 51.61 -26.62 -5.20
C ALA A 401 51.50 -27.56 -4.00
N ASN A 402 52.00 -27.15 -2.88
CA ASN A 402 51.69 -27.78 -1.61
C ASN A 402 50.21 -27.60 -1.26
N LYS A 403 49.59 -28.60 -0.63
CA LYS A 403 48.14 -28.60 -0.31
C LYS A 403 47.84 -28.00 1.06
N PHE A 404 48.41 -26.87 1.36
CA PHE A 404 48.14 -26.05 2.54
C PHE A 404 48.41 -24.58 2.24
N PRO A 405 47.68 -23.63 2.92
CA PRO A 405 47.81 -22.20 2.68
C PRO A 405 48.96 -21.58 3.48
N ILE A 406 49.26 -20.33 3.20
CA ILE A 406 49.99 -19.44 4.08
C ILE A 406 49.05 -18.99 5.21
N GLY A 407 49.50 -18.99 6.46
CA GLY A 407 48.64 -18.79 7.62
C GLY A 407 47.92 -20.06 8.04
N ASN A 408 46.88 -19.94 8.89
CA ASN A 408 46.12 -21.07 9.45
C ASN A 408 47.03 -22.03 10.24
N ALA A 409 47.27 -21.72 11.52
CA ALA A 409 48.24 -22.41 12.41
C ALA A 409 47.92 -23.92 12.56
N GLN A 410 48.34 -24.72 11.59
CA GLN A 410 48.48 -26.18 11.75
C GLN A 410 49.88 -26.49 12.28
N GLN A 411 49.97 -26.99 13.51
CA GLN A 411 51.25 -27.23 14.21
C GLN A 411 52.14 -28.30 13.54
N ASP A 412 51.61 -29.19 12.71
CA ASP A 412 52.34 -30.32 12.08
C ASP A 412 52.23 -30.29 10.54
N ARG A 413 52.52 -29.16 9.90
CA ARG A 413 52.61 -29.13 8.43
C ARG A 413 53.99 -29.45 7.91
N ASP A 414 54.03 -30.08 6.73
CA ASP A 414 55.26 -30.20 5.95
C ASP A 414 55.80 -28.83 5.53
N LYS A 415 57.10 -28.74 5.25
CA LYS A 415 57.70 -27.56 4.63
C LYS A 415 57.28 -27.45 3.18
N PHE A 416 57.25 -26.20 2.68
CA PHE A 416 57.10 -25.97 1.25
C PHE A 416 58.28 -26.62 0.48
N LYS A 417 58.02 -27.00 -0.77
CA LYS A 417 59.01 -27.67 -1.63
C LYS A 417 59.22 -26.87 -2.90
N ASN A 418 60.49 -26.68 -3.28
CA ASN A 418 60.82 -26.11 -4.58
C ASN A 418 60.63 -27.14 -5.68
N ASN A 419 60.23 -26.63 -6.84
CA ASN A 419 60.39 -27.31 -8.13
C ASN A 419 61.44 -26.51 -8.91
N ASP A 420 62.54 -27.15 -9.19
CA ASP A 420 63.65 -26.56 -9.96
C ASP A 420 63.50 -26.93 -11.43
N LEU A 421 63.50 -25.93 -12.30
CA LEU A 421 63.28 -26.11 -13.73
C LEU A 421 64.37 -25.44 -14.54
N THR A 422 64.84 -26.12 -15.59
CA THR A 422 65.59 -25.47 -16.65
C THR A 422 64.65 -25.01 -17.75
N LEU A 423 64.69 -23.70 -18.03
CA LEU A 423 63.83 -23.05 -19.03
C LEU A 423 64.43 -23.15 -20.42
N GLN A 424 63.57 -23.03 -21.42
CA GLN A 424 63.92 -23.02 -22.85
C GLN A 424 63.31 -21.80 -23.51
N GLU A 425 63.93 -21.28 -24.53
CA GLU A 425 63.38 -20.21 -25.34
C GLU A 425 62.01 -20.60 -25.90
N GLY A 426 61.03 -19.72 -25.73
CA GLY A 426 59.66 -19.95 -26.13
C GLY A 426 58.77 -20.60 -25.06
N ASP A 427 59.30 -20.98 -23.91
CA ASP A 427 58.52 -21.43 -22.76
C ASP A 427 57.54 -20.33 -22.29
N MET A 428 56.31 -20.72 -21.96
CA MET A 428 55.32 -19.82 -21.41
C MET A 428 54.92 -20.26 -20.01
N CYS A 429 55.25 -19.45 -19.02
CA CYS A 429 54.91 -19.67 -17.61
C CYS A 429 53.65 -18.88 -17.24
N TYR A 430 52.71 -19.56 -16.54
CA TYR A 430 51.49 -18.90 -16.01
C TYR A 430 51.36 -19.16 -14.50
N ILE A 431 51.13 -18.10 -13.75
CA ILE A 431 50.69 -18.15 -12.34
C ILE A 431 49.39 -17.32 -12.20
N PHE A 432 48.51 -17.76 -11.32
CA PHE A 432 47.14 -17.19 -11.27
C PHE A 432 46.45 -17.50 -9.95
N THR A 433 45.35 -16.77 -9.69
CA THR A 433 44.39 -17.02 -8.63
C THR A 433 43.17 -17.79 -9.17
N ASP A 434 42.28 -18.28 -8.30
CA ASP A 434 41.19 -19.17 -8.75
C ASP A 434 39.98 -18.41 -9.36
N GLY A 435 39.87 -17.07 -9.17
CA GLY A 435 38.73 -16.32 -9.61
C GLY A 435 38.38 -16.44 -11.09
N TYR A 436 39.41 -16.68 -11.97
CA TYR A 436 39.14 -16.91 -13.39
C TYR A 436 38.41 -18.24 -13.62
N ALA A 437 38.86 -19.33 -13.00
CA ALA A 437 38.29 -20.66 -13.14
C ALA A 437 36.93 -20.77 -12.40
N ASP A 438 36.77 -20.02 -11.34
CA ASP A 438 35.60 -20.05 -10.46
C ASP A 438 34.47 -19.10 -10.91
N GLN A 439 34.73 -18.23 -11.89
CA GLN A 439 33.71 -17.31 -12.41
C GLN A 439 32.52 -18.08 -12.99
N PHE A 440 31.31 -17.72 -12.49
CA PHE A 440 30.07 -18.26 -13.04
C PHE A 440 29.65 -17.52 -14.32
N GLY A 441 29.10 -18.29 -15.27
CA GLY A 441 28.66 -17.75 -16.54
C GLY A 441 28.14 -18.78 -17.52
N GLY A 442 28.09 -18.38 -18.80
CA GLY A 442 27.56 -19.18 -19.89
C GLY A 442 26.02 -19.39 -19.77
N GLN A 443 25.44 -20.05 -20.74
CA GLN A 443 23.98 -20.28 -20.81
C GLN A 443 23.38 -21.04 -19.61
N LYS A 444 24.21 -21.80 -18.87
CA LYS A 444 23.76 -22.62 -17.75
C LYS A 444 24.21 -22.12 -16.37
N GLY A 445 24.81 -20.93 -16.28
CA GLY A 445 25.29 -20.34 -15.03
C GLY A 445 26.27 -21.26 -14.27
N LYS A 446 27.22 -21.93 -14.96
CA LYS A 446 28.22 -22.81 -14.34
C LYS A 446 29.53 -22.08 -14.16
N LYS A 447 30.41 -22.61 -13.27
CA LYS A 447 31.79 -22.15 -13.19
C LYS A 447 32.51 -22.37 -14.54
N PHE A 448 33.50 -21.51 -14.87
CA PHE A 448 34.34 -21.65 -16.05
C PHE A 448 35.12 -22.96 -16.03
N MET A 449 35.59 -23.37 -14.87
CA MET A 449 36.29 -24.60 -14.53
C MET A 449 37.75 -24.56 -14.95
N VAL A 450 38.61 -25.14 -14.08
CA VAL A 450 40.06 -25.27 -14.26
C VAL A 450 40.43 -25.89 -15.61
N LYS A 451 39.70 -26.94 -16.04
CA LYS A 451 39.98 -27.63 -17.30
C LYS A 451 39.81 -26.72 -18.53
N ASN A 452 38.78 -25.87 -18.54
CA ASN A 452 38.58 -24.92 -19.64
C ASN A 452 39.65 -23.83 -19.62
N PHE A 453 40.06 -23.39 -18.41
CA PHE A 453 41.11 -22.40 -18.25
C PHE A 453 42.45 -22.94 -18.74
N GLN A 454 42.83 -24.18 -18.38
CA GLN A 454 44.01 -24.86 -18.89
C GLN A 454 44.02 -24.94 -20.42
N GLN A 455 42.88 -25.33 -21.02
CA GLN A 455 42.76 -25.40 -22.48
C GLN A 455 42.92 -24.03 -23.14
N LEU A 456 42.30 -23.00 -22.57
CA LEU A 456 42.41 -21.63 -23.07
C LEU A 456 43.86 -21.14 -23.02
N LEU A 457 44.56 -21.32 -21.88
CA LEU A 457 45.98 -20.97 -21.76
C LEU A 457 46.85 -21.68 -22.78
N LEU A 458 46.58 -22.97 -23.01
CA LEU A 458 47.29 -23.74 -24.02
C LEU A 458 47.06 -23.19 -25.44
N ASP A 459 45.82 -22.90 -25.78
CA ASP A 459 45.43 -22.44 -27.12
C ASP A 459 46.05 -21.06 -27.46
N ILE A 460 46.15 -20.17 -26.45
CA ILE A 460 46.68 -18.80 -26.66
C ILE A 460 48.20 -18.71 -26.47
N SER A 461 48.85 -19.73 -25.93
CA SER A 461 50.26 -19.70 -25.50
C SER A 461 51.26 -19.28 -26.60
N SER A 462 50.94 -19.55 -27.86
CA SER A 462 51.78 -19.17 -29.01
C SER A 462 51.54 -17.76 -29.55
N LEU A 463 50.47 -17.08 -29.11
CA LEU A 463 50.11 -15.74 -29.57
C LEU A 463 50.98 -14.65 -28.92
N PRO A 464 51.08 -13.45 -29.50
CA PRO A 464 51.73 -12.31 -28.88
C PRO A 464 51.16 -12.04 -27.47
N ILE A 465 52.02 -11.60 -26.56
CA ILE A 465 51.66 -11.41 -25.14
C ILE A 465 50.43 -10.47 -24.94
N SER A 466 50.40 -9.36 -25.68
CA SER A 466 49.29 -8.43 -25.61
C SER A 466 47.96 -9.00 -26.11
N GLU A 467 48.03 -9.96 -27.06
CA GLU A 467 46.85 -10.66 -27.56
C GLU A 467 46.36 -11.71 -26.58
N GLN A 468 47.25 -12.40 -25.85
CA GLN A 468 46.89 -13.34 -24.79
C GLN A 468 46.09 -12.63 -23.67
N GLU A 469 46.60 -11.49 -23.15
CA GLU A 469 45.90 -10.70 -22.12
C GLU A 469 44.51 -10.26 -22.59
N LYS A 470 44.42 -9.80 -23.84
CA LYS A 470 43.14 -9.35 -24.44
C LYS A 470 42.15 -10.52 -24.55
N ILE A 471 42.57 -11.67 -25.08
CA ILE A 471 41.70 -12.85 -25.23
C ILE A 471 41.22 -13.35 -23.86
N LEU A 472 42.11 -13.42 -22.86
CA LEU A 472 41.71 -13.80 -21.50
C LEU A 472 40.65 -12.83 -20.94
N SER A 473 40.89 -11.54 -21.10
CA SER A 473 39.93 -10.50 -20.64
C SER A 473 38.60 -10.61 -21.34
N GLU A 474 38.59 -10.74 -22.67
CA GLU A 474 37.33 -10.81 -23.45
C GLU A 474 36.58 -12.13 -23.20
N THR A 475 37.32 -13.24 -23.07
CA THR A 475 36.72 -14.55 -22.79
C THR A 475 35.99 -14.58 -21.47
N ILE A 476 36.61 -14.05 -20.39
CA ILE A 476 35.98 -14.08 -19.07
C ILE A 476 34.78 -13.14 -19.00
N GLU A 477 34.84 -11.97 -19.66
CA GLU A 477 33.71 -11.06 -19.74
C GLU A 477 32.53 -11.66 -20.52
N SER A 478 32.83 -12.28 -21.67
CA SER A 478 31.82 -12.97 -22.48
C SER A 478 31.19 -14.14 -21.72
N TRP A 479 32.04 -14.93 -20.99
CA TRP A 479 31.57 -16.02 -20.17
C TRP A 479 30.65 -15.54 -19.05
N ARG A 480 31.07 -14.51 -18.32
CA ARG A 480 30.34 -13.92 -17.22
C ARG A 480 28.95 -13.39 -17.65
N GLY A 481 28.90 -12.69 -18.78
CA GLY A 481 27.67 -12.12 -19.30
C GLY A 481 26.99 -11.19 -18.26
N VAL A 482 25.77 -11.53 -17.85
CA VAL A 482 24.97 -10.76 -16.88
C VAL A 482 25.26 -11.12 -15.42
N HIS A 483 26.08 -12.14 -15.16
CA HIS A 483 26.44 -12.54 -13.80
C HIS A 483 27.44 -11.57 -13.18
N GLU A 484 27.41 -11.44 -11.86
CA GLU A 484 28.42 -10.69 -11.13
C GLU A 484 29.76 -11.42 -11.12
N GLN A 485 30.85 -10.67 -11.01
CA GLN A 485 32.15 -11.27 -10.73
C GLN A 485 32.16 -11.86 -9.32
N VAL A 486 32.57 -13.14 -9.20
CA VAL A 486 32.44 -13.86 -7.92
C VAL A 486 33.68 -13.69 -7.04
N ASP A 487 34.85 -13.48 -7.64
CA ASP A 487 36.09 -13.27 -6.91
C ASP A 487 37.04 -12.36 -7.68
N ASP A 488 38.15 -11.93 -7.04
CA ASP A 488 39.25 -11.24 -7.69
C ASP A 488 39.90 -12.14 -8.75
N ILE A 489 40.34 -11.57 -9.86
CA ILE A 489 40.99 -12.32 -10.94
C ILE A 489 42.40 -11.78 -11.16
N LEU A 490 43.39 -12.63 -11.00
CA LEU A 490 44.78 -12.34 -11.31
C LEU A 490 45.37 -13.47 -12.17
N VAL A 491 45.90 -13.12 -13.34
CA VAL A 491 46.64 -14.03 -14.22
C VAL A 491 47.89 -13.33 -14.69
N ILE A 492 49.06 -13.97 -14.47
CA ILE A 492 50.35 -13.48 -14.93
C ILE A 492 50.89 -14.50 -15.95
N GLY A 493 51.27 -14.03 -17.11
CA GLY A 493 51.90 -14.84 -18.13
C GLY A 493 53.26 -14.27 -18.49
N ILE A 494 54.31 -15.11 -18.52
CA ILE A 494 55.69 -14.75 -18.82
C ILE A 494 56.21 -15.68 -19.88
N ARG A 495 56.70 -15.14 -20.97
CA ARG A 495 57.39 -15.87 -22.03
C ARG A 495 58.88 -15.68 -21.88
N ILE A 496 59.59 -16.77 -21.99
CA ILE A 496 61.06 -16.83 -21.93
C ILE A 496 61.65 -16.61 -23.31
#